data_a85e93316b2fd6c353be4d9dbd51f3c5
#
_entry.id   a85e93316b2fd6c353be4d9dbd51f3c5
#
_cell.length_a   1.000
_cell.length_b   1.000
_cell.length_c   1.000
_cell.angle_alpha   90.00
_cell.angle_beta   90.00
_cell.angle_gamma   90.00
#
_symmetry.space_group_name_H-M   'P 1'
#
loop_
_entity.id
_entity.type
_entity.pdbx_description
1 polymer ?
#
loop_
_entity_poly.entity_id
_entity_poly.type
_entity_poly.pdbx_seq_one_letter_code
_entity_poly.pdbx_strand_id
1 'polypeptide(L)'
;QYRRLSHISDAAFFRLMMQHLPVDRALYLDSDMVITQSLHDLFSLDMRGYPVAAVQDSFLARTEWNHPTGLHTTPYFNSGMLLVDLAQWREHNIAAQLLQTATTIDKSVPYGDQCFLNTVFQKNWLQLEESWNFQTGAVEYFQKRNLSEVFPKPDTVPPVIHYTTRAKPWLCDYGEIPFIEVYWQYYCADWPEA
;
A
#
# COMPACT_ATOMS: atom_id res chain seq x y z
N GLN A 1 -11.69 8.60 -19.22
CA GLN A 1 -10.69 7.50 -19.27
C GLN A 1 -9.55 7.91 -18.35
N TYR A 2 -9.40 7.27 -17.17
CA TYR A 2 -8.30 7.54 -16.26
C TYR A 2 -6.98 7.11 -16.93
N ARG A 3 -5.96 7.98 -16.88
CA ARG A 3 -4.61 7.61 -17.32
C ARG A 3 -3.97 6.84 -16.17
N ARG A 4 -4.25 5.54 -16.09
CA ARG A 4 -3.70 4.64 -15.08
C ARG A 4 -2.24 4.36 -15.34
N LEU A 5 -1.48 4.18 -14.27
CA LEU A 5 -0.25 3.42 -14.38
C LEU A 5 -0.65 2.02 -14.89
N SER A 6 -0.01 1.55 -15.95
CA SER A 6 -0.41 0.35 -16.69
C SER A 6 -0.40 -0.96 -15.88
N HIS A 7 0.05 -0.92 -14.62
CA HIS A 7 0.10 -2.05 -13.68
C HIS A 7 -0.99 -2.00 -12.59
N ILE A 8 -1.81 -0.92 -12.54
CA ILE A 8 -2.92 -0.82 -11.57
C ILE A 8 -4.18 -1.35 -12.25
N SER A 9 -4.75 -2.40 -11.68
CA SER A 9 -5.99 -3.02 -12.16
C SER A 9 -7.23 -2.29 -11.64
N ASP A 10 -8.39 -2.54 -12.27
CA ASP A 10 -9.69 -2.07 -11.78
C ASP A 10 -10.03 -2.64 -10.40
N ALA A 11 -9.52 -3.83 -10.08
CA ALA A 11 -9.70 -4.48 -8.78
C ALA A 11 -9.17 -3.64 -7.61
N ALA A 12 -8.16 -2.78 -7.83
CA ALA A 12 -7.66 -1.85 -6.82
C ALA A 12 -8.77 -0.94 -6.25
N PHE A 13 -9.80 -0.63 -7.05
CA PHE A 13 -10.92 0.20 -6.60
C PHE A 13 -11.92 -0.53 -5.70
N PHE A 14 -11.91 -1.87 -5.64
CA PHE A 14 -12.82 -2.61 -4.76
C PHE A 14 -12.57 -2.32 -3.28
N ARG A 15 -11.33 -1.94 -2.91
CA ARG A 15 -11.02 -1.53 -1.53
C ARG A 15 -11.84 -0.31 -1.06
N LEU A 16 -12.29 0.55 -1.98
CA LEU A 16 -13.12 1.70 -1.64
C LEU A 16 -14.50 1.29 -1.10
N MET A 17 -14.91 0.04 -1.36
CA MET A 17 -16.20 -0.51 -0.95
C MET A 17 -16.12 -1.36 0.33
N MET A 18 -14.96 -1.43 0.99
CA MET A 18 -14.76 -2.29 2.17
C MET A 18 -15.75 -2.02 3.32
N GLN A 19 -16.29 -0.79 3.45
CA GLN A 19 -17.27 -0.49 4.51
C GLN A 19 -18.54 -1.35 4.47
N HIS A 20 -18.83 -2.01 3.32
CA HIS A 20 -19.98 -2.90 3.17
C HIS A 20 -19.73 -4.32 3.69
N LEU A 21 -18.52 -4.65 4.12
CA LEU A 21 -18.22 -5.92 4.77
C LEU A 21 -18.92 -5.99 6.15
N PRO A 22 -19.50 -7.15 6.53
CA PRO A 22 -20.23 -7.31 7.78
C PRO A 22 -19.32 -7.53 9.00
N VAL A 23 -18.22 -6.75 9.08
CA VAL A 23 -17.25 -6.78 10.18
C VAL A 23 -16.88 -5.35 10.57
N ASP A 24 -16.40 -5.14 11.80
CA ASP A 24 -16.03 -3.80 12.29
C ASP A 24 -14.55 -3.48 12.05
N ARG A 25 -13.73 -4.48 11.77
CA ARG A 25 -12.31 -4.29 11.47
C ARG A 25 -11.89 -5.22 10.34
N ALA A 26 -11.04 -4.71 9.46
CA ALA A 26 -10.44 -5.49 8.38
C ALA A 26 -8.97 -5.10 8.18
N LEU A 27 -8.17 -6.07 7.75
CA LEU A 27 -6.84 -5.84 7.22
C LEU A 27 -6.88 -6.09 5.72
N TYR A 28 -6.68 -5.04 4.93
CA TYR A 28 -6.53 -5.13 3.49
C TYR A 28 -5.06 -5.35 3.14
N LEU A 29 -4.81 -6.24 2.20
CA LEU A 29 -3.48 -6.53 1.66
C LEU A 29 -3.54 -6.61 0.13
N ASP A 30 -2.60 -5.98 -0.56
CA ASP A 30 -2.40 -6.19 -1.99
C ASP A 30 -1.89 -7.62 -2.25
N SER A 31 -2.18 -8.16 -3.42
CA SER A 31 -1.84 -9.55 -3.77
C SER A 31 -0.36 -9.79 -4.07
N ASP A 32 0.43 -8.73 -4.15
CA ASP A 32 1.88 -8.75 -4.42
C ASP A 32 2.71 -8.59 -3.14
N MET A 33 2.24 -9.22 -2.06
CA MET A 33 2.90 -9.23 -0.76
C MET A 33 3.28 -10.63 -0.31
N VAL A 34 4.35 -10.73 0.48
CA VAL A 34 4.71 -11.92 1.26
C VAL A 34 4.67 -11.57 2.74
N ILE A 35 3.94 -12.40 3.50
CA ILE A 35 3.81 -12.29 4.95
C ILE A 35 4.76 -13.30 5.58
N THR A 36 5.74 -12.83 6.34
CA THR A 36 6.80 -13.67 6.93
C THR A 36 6.61 -13.92 8.42
N GLN A 37 5.71 -13.17 9.08
CA GLN A 37 5.43 -13.26 10.51
C GLN A 37 3.93 -13.16 10.78
N SER A 38 3.51 -13.48 12.01
CA SER A 38 2.12 -13.33 12.43
C SER A 38 1.66 -11.88 12.32
N LEU A 39 0.47 -11.67 11.77
CA LEU A 39 -0.19 -10.36 11.70
C LEU A 39 -1.10 -10.10 12.91
N HIS A 40 -1.08 -10.98 13.93
CA HIS A 40 -1.97 -10.88 15.09
C HIS A 40 -1.80 -9.55 15.83
N ASP A 41 -0.57 -9.16 16.11
CA ASP A 41 -0.27 -7.93 16.86
C ASP A 41 -0.68 -6.69 16.06
N LEU A 42 -0.46 -6.70 14.74
CA LEU A 42 -0.94 -5.65 13.84
C LEU A 42 -2.46 -5.58 13.85
N PHE A 43 -3.15 -6.73 13.69
CA PHE A 43 -4.61 -6.76 13.64
C PHE A 43 -5.26 -6.34 14.97
N SER A 44 -4.58 -6.60 16.09
CA SER A 44 -5.03 -6.24 17.45
C SER A 44 -4.63 -4.83 17.90
N LEU A 45 -3.91 -4.08 17.05
CA LEU A 45 -3.40 -2.76 17.38
C LEU A 45 -4.52 -1.80 17.81
N ASP A 46 -4.31 -1.05 18.89
CA ASP A 46 -5.15 0.10 19.23
C ASP A 46 -5.00 1.20 18.17
N MET A 47 -6.04 1.43 17.41
CA MET A 47 -6.05 2.44 16.35
C MET A 47 -6.23 3.86 16.88
N ARG A 48 -6.35 4.07 18.20
CA ARG A 48 -6.44 5.39 18.86
C ARG A 48 -7.50 6.32 18.26
N GLY A 49 -8.59 5.74 17.77
CA GLY A 49 -9.67 6.48 17.12
C GLY A 49 -9.41 6.87 15.66
N TYR A 50 -8.30 6.43 15.06
CA TYR A 50 -8.07 6.65 13.63
C TYR A 50 -8.90 5.67 12.78
N PRO A 51 -9.50 6.11 11.67
CA PRO A 51 -10.30 5.24 10.80
C PRO A 51 -9.46 4.28 9.96
N VAL A 52 -8.17 4.54 9.81
CA VAL A 52 -7.22 3.72 9.06
C VAL A 52 -5.83 3.82 9.67
N ALA A 53 -5.11 2.70 9.68
CA ALA A 53 -3.68 2.65 9.96
C ALA A 53 -2.95 2.09 8.74
N ALA A 54 -1.83 2.71 8.38
CA ALA A 54 -1.06 2.38 7.18
C ALA A 54 0.42 2.72 7.34
N VAL A 55 1.24 2.27 6.42
CA VAL A 55 2.65 2.64 6.33
C VAL A 55 2.81 3.80 5.34
N GLN A 56 3.67 4.75 5.67
CA GLN A 56 4.01 5.84 4.75
C GLN A 56 4.58 5.30 3.44
N ASP A 57 4.27 5.94 2.32
CA ASP A 57 4.86 5.60 1.04
C ASP A 57 6.36 5.92 1.07
N SER A 58 7.18 4.86 1.04
CA SER A 58 8.62 4.95 1.29
C SER A 58 9.37 5.72 0.20
N PHE A 59 8.85 5.69 -1.04
CA PHE A 59 9.41 6.46 -2.15
C PHE A 59 9.07 7.94 -2.02
N LEU A 60 7.79 8.27 -1.81
CA LEU A 60 7.34 9.66 -1.73
C LEU A 60 7.85 10.38 -0.48
N ALA A 61 8.04 9.63 0.62
CA ALA A 61 8.61 10.19 1.85
C ALA A 61 10.06 10.70 1.70
N ARG A 62 10.79 10.18 0.72
CA ARG A 62 12.25 10.42 0.53
C ARG A 62 12.59 11.11 -0.78
N THR A 63 11.58 11.55 -1.52
CA THR A 63 11.76 12.28 -2.77
C THR A 63 11.06 13.64 -2.70
N GLU A 64 11.60 14.65 -3.38
CA GLU A 64 10.95 15.96 -3.55
C GLU A 64 9.78 15.85 -4.56
N TRP A 65 8.84 14.98 -4.27
CA TRP A 65 7.71 14.76 -5.17
C TRP A 65 6.55 15.71 -4.84
N ASN A 66 6.24 16.58 -5.79
CA ASN A 66 5.06 17.43 -5.71
C ASN A 66 3.86 16.70 -6.31
N HIS A 67 2.88 16.39 -5.48
CA HIS A 67 1.66 15.74 -5.96
C HIS A 67 0.94 16.64 -6.96
N PRO A 68 0.66 16.19 -8.20
CA PRO A 68 0.08 17.02 -9.25
C PRO A 68 -1.31 17.58 -8.92
N THR A 69 -2.01 17.02 -7.95
CA THR A 69 -3.33 17.50 -7.48
C THR A 69 -3.23 18.56 -6.37
N GLY A 70 -2.04 19.07 -6.06
CA GLY A 70 -1.87 20.00 -4.94
C GLY A 70 -2.11 19.35 -3.56
N LEU A 71 -2.20 18.04 -3.50
CA LEU A 71 -2.27 17.26 -2.27
C LEU A 71 -0.94 17.37 -1.53
N HIS A 72 -0.74 18.44 -0.80
CA HIS A 72 0.37 18.58 0.15
C HIS A 72 0.09 17.78 1.44
N THR A 73 -0.47 16.56 1.29
CA THR A 73 -0.69 15.67 2.42
C THR A 73 0.60 14.92 2.71
N THR A 74 1.45 15.52 3.48
CA THR A 74 2.55 14.83 4.16
C THR A 74 2.16 14.62 5.62
N PRO A 75 2.28 13.42 6.14
CA PRO A 75 2.72 12.17 5.48
C PRO A 75 1.65 11.59 4.53
N TYR A 76 2.08 10.96 3.43
CA TYR A 76 1.28 10.27 2.44
C TYR A 76 1.50 8.76 2.58
N PHE A 77 0.45 7.96 2.72
CA PHE A 77 0.60 6.52 2.95
C PHE A 77 0.49 5.69 1.66
N ASN A 78 1.15 4.54 1.67
CA ASN A 78 0.98 3.50 0.67
C ASN A 78 -0.29 2.70 0.95
N SER A 79 -1.15 2.52 -0.04
CA SER A 79 -2.46 1.89 0.11
C SER A 79 -2.46 0.37 -0.01
N GLY A 80 -1.31 -0.27 -0.21
CA GLY A 80 -1.21 -1.72 -0.40
C GLY A 80 -1.49 -2.52 0.88
N MET A 81 -1.29 -1.92 2.06
CA MET A 81 -1.69 -2.49 3.34
C MET A 81 -2.43 -1.46 4.17
N LEU A 82 -3.66 -1.81 4.59
CA LEU A 82 -4.51 -0.94 5.38
C LEU A 82 -5.18 -1.73 6.51
N LEU A 83 -4.92 -1.36 7.76
CA LEU A 83 -5.77 -1.79 8.87
C LEU A 83 -6.90 -0.76 9.00
N VAL A 84 -8.15 -1.21 8.97
CA VAL A 84 -9.32 -0.34 8.80
C VAL A 84 -10.32 -0.54 9.92
N ASP A 85 -10.79 0.55 10.51
CA ASP A 85 -11.97 0.57 11.38
C ASP A 85 -13.22 0.79 10.53
N LEU A 86 -13.88 -0.31 10.16
CA LEU A 86 -15.04 -0.28 9.28
C LEU A 86 -16.30 0.26 10.00
N ALA A 87 -16.35 0.23 11.34
CA ALA A 87 -17.41 0.89 12.08
C ALA A 87 -17.36 2.40 11.87
N GLN A 88 -16.19 3.01 12.02
CA GLN A 88 -15.99 4.44 11.71
C GLN A 88 -16.21 4.75 10.22
N TRP A 89 -15.79 3.85 9.30
CA TRP A 89 -16.05 4.06 7.88
C TRP A 89 -17.55 4.14 7.57
N ARG A 90 -18.36 3.30 8.21
CA ARG A 90 -19.83 3.35 8.08
C ARG A 90 -20.41 4.61 8.71
N GLU A 91 -19.99 4.94 9.94
CA GLU A 91 -20.46 6.12 10.67
C GLU A 91 -20.23 7.42 9.89
N HIS A 92 -19.06 7.54 9.27
CA HIS A 92 -18.67 8.73 8.52
C HIS A 92 -18.94 8.62 7.01
N ASN A 93 -19.56 7.51 6.54
CA ASN A 93 -19.85 7.25 5.13
C ASN A 93 -18.63 7.44 4.22
N ILE A 94 -17.50 6.86 4.61
CA ILE A 94 -16.21 7.02 3.92
C ILE A 94 -16.26 6.55 2.47
N ALA A 95 -17.00 5.47 2.14
CA ALA A 95 -17.13 5.03 0.75
C ALA A 95 -17.76 6.11 -0.14
N ALA A 96 -18.76 6.85 0.32
CA ALA A 96 -19.33 7.95 -0.45
C ALA A 96 -18.33 9.09 -0.66
N GLN A 97 -17.53 9.44 0.36
CA GLN A 97 -16.46 10.43 0.23
C GLN A 97 -15.39 9.99 -0.78
N LEU A 98 -14.98 8.72 -0.75
CA LEU A 98 -14.02 8.16 -1.69
C LEU A 98 -14.55 8.17 -3.14
N LEU A 99 -15.82 7.78 -3.33
CA LEU A 99 -16.46 7.83 -4.65
C LEU A 99 -16.61 9.27 -5.16
N GLN A 100 -16.99 10.22 -4.30
CA GLN A 100 -17.04 11.61 -4.65
C GLN A 100 -15.66 12.13 -5.04
N THR A 101 -14.63 11.82 -4.26
CA THR A 101 -13.24 12.17 -4.55
C THR A 101 -12.80 11.62 -5.89
N ALA A 102 -13.11 10.34 -6.19
CA ALA A 102 -12.80 9.71 -7.47
C ALA A 102 -13.48 10.38 -8.68
N THR A 103 -14.60 11.10 -8.48
CA THR A 103 -15.30 11.83 -9.54
C THR A 103 -14.83 13.28 -9.70
N THR A 104 -14.29 13.88 -8.63
CA THR A 104 -13.94 15.31 -8.57
C THR A 104 -12.46 15.58 -8.77
N ILE A 105 -11.59 14.67 -8.34
CA ILE A 105 -10.14 14.83 -8.56
C ILE A 105 -9.82 14.67 -10.05
N ASP A 106 -8.85 15.46 -10.51
CA ASP A 106 -8.31 15.36 -11.86
C ASP A 106 -7.92 13.90 -12.18
N LYS A 107 -8.39 13.41 -13.32
CA LYS A 107 -8.16 12.03 -13.80
C LYS A 107 -6.69 11.72 -14.09
N SER A 108 -5.79 12.67 -13.91
CA SER A 108 -4.35 12.52 -14.07
C SER A 108 -3.61 12.07 -12.80
N VAL A 109 -4.34 11.75 -11.70
CA VAL A 109 -3.69 11.27 -10.46
C VAL A 109 -2.83 10.03 -10.72
N PRO A 110 -1.53 10.07 -10.33
CA PRO A 110 -0.58 9.05 -10.74
C PRO A 110 -0.79 7.70 -10.05
N TYR A 111 -1.33 7.69 -8.83
CA TYR A 111 -1.47 6.48 -8.00
C TYR A 111 -2.93 6.06 -7.77
N GLY A 112 -3.86 6.52 -8.62
CA GLY A 112 -5.23 6.06 -8.64
C GLY A 112 -5.93 6.15 -7.27
N ASP A 113 -6.40 5.02 -6.76
CA ASP A 113 -7.13 4.90 -5.51
C ASP A 113 -6.30 5.27 -4.26
N GLN A 114 -4.97 5.09 -4.29
CA GLN A 114 -4.08 5.59 -3.22
C GLN A 114 -4.20 7.11 -3.05
N CYS A 115 -4.31 7.85 -4.17
CA CYS A 115 -4.54 9.29 -4.10
C CYS A 115 -5.89 9.63 -3.50
N PHE A 116 -6.95 8.87 -3.81
CA PHE A 116 -8.28 9.11 -3.25
C PHE A 116 -8.31 8.88 -1.75
N LEU A 117 -7.71 7.78 -1.29
CA LEU A 117 -7.60 7.47 0.13
C LEU A 117 -6.81 8.55 0.87
N ASN A 118 -5.65 8.95 0.37
CA ASN A 118 -4.86 10.02 0.98
C ASN A 118 -5.56 11.38 0.95
N THR A 119 -6.44 11.65 -0.01
CA THR A 119 -7.26 12.86 -0.06
C THR A 119 -8.33 12.85 1.02
N VAL A 120 -9.04 11.74 1.19
CA VAL A 120 -10.13 11.62 2.16
C VAL A 120 -9.58 11.62 3.58
N PHE A 121 -8.55 10.85 3.84
CA PHE A 121 -8.00 10.73 5.20
C PHE A 121 -7.03 11.86 5.56
N GLN A 122 -6.33 12.45 4.59
CA GLN A 122 -5.33 13.50 4.82
C GLN A 122 -4.37 13.13 5.95
N LYS A 123 -4.46 13.85 7.10
CA LYS A 123 -3.66 13.58 8.31
C LYS A 123 -4.39 12.68 9.33
N ASN A 124 -5.62 12.25 9.03
CA ASN A 124 -6.45 11.45 9.92
C ASN A 124 -6.21 9.95 9.71
N TRP A 125 -4.98 9.51 9.90
CA TRP A 125 -4.59 8.10 9.84
C TRP A 125 -3.44 7.81 10.80
N LEU A 126 -3.39 6.59 11.32
CA LEU A 126 -2.35 6.13 12.22
C LEU A 126 -1.16 5.60 11.40
N GLN A 127 0.01 6.21 11.59
CA GLN A 127 1.21 5.75 10.93
C GLN A 127 1.76 4.50 11.62
N LEU A 128 1.99 3.46 10.82
CA LEU A 128 2.64 2.21 11.22
C LEU A 128 4.14 2.25 10.92
N GLU A 129 4.88 1.35 11.57
CA GLU A 129 6.29 1.12 11.27
C GLU A 129 6.46 0.58 9.85
N GLU A 130 7.54 0.99 9.19
CA GLU A 130 7.83 0.69 7.80
C GLU A 130 7.92 -0.80 7.49
N SER A 131 8.33 -1.60 8.47
CA SER A 131 8.43 -3.06 8.38
C SER A 131 7.10 -3.78 8.11
N TRP A 132 5.97 -3.17 8.47
CA TRP A 132 4.63 -3.72 8.20
C TRP A 132 4.16 -3.59 6.75
N ASN A 133 4.85 -2.81 5.94
CA ASN A 133 4.63 -2.71 4.49
C ASN A 133 5.95 -2.28 3.84
N PHE A 134 6.95 -3.16 3.89
CA PHE A 134 8.27 -2.88 3.35
C PHE A 134 8.23 -2.88 1.82
N GLN A 135 8.37 -1.71 1.23
CA GLN A 135 8.18 -1.45 -0.21
C GLN A 135 9.48 -1.65 -0.97
N THR A 136 9.64 -2.80 -1.64
CA THR A 136 10.87 -3.14 -2.38
C THR A 136 11.20 -2.14 -3.47
N GLY A 137 10.19 -1.51 -4.06
CA GLY A 137 10.36 -0.54 -5.14
C GLY A 137 11.14 0.72 -4.73
N ALA A 138 11.06 1.12 -3.46
CA ALA A 138 11.87 2.22 -2.95
C ALA A 138 13.35 1.83 -2.89
N VAL A 139 13.68 0.61 -2.42
CA VAL A 139 15.05 0.08 -2.43
C VAL A 139 15.60 0.07 -3.85
N GLU A 140 14.87 -0.53 -4.80
CA GLU A 140 15.28 -0.61 -6.21
C GLU A 140 15.53 0.77 -6.81
N TYR A 141 14.67 1.73 -6.51
CA TYR A 141 14.80 3.11 -7.02
C TYR A 141 16.09 3.78 -6.56
N PHE A 142 16.40 3.70 -5.27
CA PHE A 142 17.58 4.33 -4.70
C PHE A 142 18.87 3.58 -5.05
N GLN A 143 18.84 2.24 -5.11
CA GLN A 143 19.99 1.43 -5.56
C GLN A 143 20.40 1.76 -7.00
N LYS A 144 19.46 1.84 -7.93
CA LYS A 144 19.71 2.18 -9.34
C LYS A 144 20.32 3.58 -9.54
N ARG A 145 20.29 4.42 -8.50
CA ARG A 145 20.84 5.80 -8.50
C ARG A 145 22.09 5.96 -7.66
N ASN A 146 22.65 4.88 -7.13
CA ASN A 146 23.75 4.88 -6.16
C ASN A 146 23.44 5.71 -4.90
N LEU A 147 22.21 5.62 -4.42
CA LEU A 147 21.68 6.29 -3.22
C LEU A 147 21.11 5.26 -2.23
N SER A 148 21.75 4.08 -2.11
CA SER A 148 21.27 2.98 -1.27
C SER A 148 21.18 3.34 0.23
N GLU A 149 21.94 4.34 0.67
CA GLU A 149 21.90 4.86 2.04
C GLU A 149 20.59 5.59 2.39
N VAL A 150 19.87 6.08 1.38
CA VAL A 150 18.59 6.80 1.59
C VAL A 150 17.47 5.85 2.01
N PHE A 151 17.45 4.65 1.44
CA PHE A 151 16.52 3.57 1.80
C PHE A 151 17.22 2.22 1.63
N PRO A 152 18.01 1.80 2.63
CA PRO A 152 18.75 0.55 2.55
C PRO A 152 17.84 -0.68 2.66
N LYS A 153 18.22 -1.78 2.00
CA LYS A 153 17.63 -3.08 2.30
C LYS A 153 18.03 -3.46 3.73
N PRO A 154 17.08 -3.78 4.63
CA PRO A 154 17.41 -4.21 5.98
C PRO A 154 18.07 -5.60 5.97
N ASP A 155 18.92 -5.86 6.96
CA ASP A 155 19.59 -7.15 7.14
C ASP A 155 18.61 -8.25 7.59
N THR A 156 17.54 -7.87 8.27
CA THR A 156 16.48 -8.78 8.73
C THR A 156 15.30 -8.74 7.77
N VAL A 157 14.67 -9.90 7.56
CA VAL A 157 13.47 -10.02 6.73
C VAL A 157 12.30 -9.29 7.40
N PRO A 158 11.66 -8.30 6.73
CA PRO A 158 10.51 -7.60 7.29
C PRO A 158 9.28 -8.52 7.47
N PRO A 159 8.40 -8.25 8.45
CA PRO A 159 7.14 -8.97 8.63
C PRO A 159 6.26 -9.02 7.39
N VAL A 160 6.25 -7.94 6.60
CA VAL A 160 5.49 -7.85 5.34
C VAL A 160 6.38 -7.23 4.27
N ILE A 161 6.61 -7.98 3.20
CA ILE A 161 7.33 -7.53 2.01
C ILE A 161 6.33 -7.23 0.92
N HIS A 162 6.38 -6.03 0.36
CA HIS A 162 5.50 -5.57 -0.72
C HIS A 162 6.31 -5.29 -1.99
N TYR A 163 6.05 -6.05 -3.03
CA TYR A 163 6.74 -5.94 -4.33
C TYR A 163 6.07 -4.88 -5.20
N THR A 164 6.23 -3.60 -4.83
CA THR A 164 5.45 -2.44 -5.33
C THR A 164 5.70 -2.06 -6.79
N THR A 165 6.75 -2.57 -7.46
CA THR A 165 7.07 -2.20 -8.84
C THR A 165 6.48 -3.16 -9.87
N ARG A 166 6.73 -2.88 -11.15
CA ARG A 166 6.45 -3.82 -12.24
C ARG A 166 7.34 -5.06 -12.19
N ALA A 167 8.51 -4.95 -11.58
CA ALA A 167 9.37 -6.08 -11.30
C ALA A 167 8.71 -6.94 -10.23
N LYS A 168 8.20 -8.09 -10.62
CA LYS A 168 7.55 -9.04 -9.72
C LYS A 168 8.37 -10.31 -9.61
N PRO A 169 8.46 -10.94 -8.43
CA PRO A 169 9.23 -12.17 -8.25
C PRO A 169 8.88 -13.31 -9.22
N TRP A 170 7.63 -13.36 -9.67
CA TRP A 170 7.13 -14.37 -10.61
C TRP A 170 7.34 -14.03 -12.09
N LEU A 171 7.92 -12.86 -12.40
CA LEU A 171 8.28 -12.45 -13.76
C LEU A 171 9.80 -12.59 -13.92
N CYS A 172 10.24 -13.56 -14.70
CA CYS A 172 11.65 -14.01 -14.77
C CYS A 172 12.68 -12.98 -15.30
N ASP A 173 12.28 -11.82 -15.83
CA ASP A 173 13.16 -10.94 -16.60
C ASP A 173 13.56 -9.63 -15.91
N TYR A 174 13.28 -9.47 -14.63
CA TYR A 174 13.51 -8.20 -13.93
C TYR A 174 14.58 -8.35 -12.83
N GLY A 175 15.83 -8.09 -13.16
CA GLY A 175 16.94 -7.72 -12.28
C GLY A 175 16.94 -8.20 -10.81
N GLU A 176 17.72 -7.58 -9.98
CA GLU A 176 17.77 -7.88 -8.53
C GLU A 176 16.57 -7.25 -7.80
N ILE A 177 15.58 -8.08 -7.46
CA ILE A 177 14.43 -7.68 -6.63
C ILE A 177 14.79 -7.95 -5.16
N PRO A 178 14.72 -6.96 -4.25
CA PRO A 178 15.00 -7.18 -2.84
C PRO A 178 14.10 -8.27 -2.24
N PHE A 179 14.69 -9.22 -1.52
CA PHE A 179 13.99 -10.35 -0.87
C PHE A 179 13.28 -11.30 -1.86
N ILE A 180 13.73 -11.41 -3.10
CA ILE A 180 13.17 -12.34 -4.07
C ILE A 180 13.28 -13.80 -3.58
N GLU A 181 14.36 -14.13 -2.85
CA GLU A 181 14.57 -15.42 -2.24
C GLU A 181 13.49 -15.79 -1.23
N VAL A 182 12.95 -14.80 -0.52
CA VAL A 182 11.86 -15.01 0.45
C VAL A 182 10.56 -15.35 -0.29
N TYR A 183 10.25 -14.70 -1.40
CA TYR A 183 9.08 -15.06 -2.20
C TYR A 183 9.10 -16.54 -2.60
N TRP A 184 10.24 -17.03 -3.11
CA TRP A 184 10.34 -18.41 -3.56
C TRP A 184 10.30 -19.45 -2.43
N GLN A 185 10.61 -19.06 -1.17
CA GLN A 185 10.40 -19.92 0.00
C GLN A 185 8.91 -20.16 0.30
N TYR A 186 8.05 -19.20 0.00
CA TYR A 186 6.59 -19.27 0.22
C TYR A 186 5.82 -19.71 -1.03
N TYR A 187 6.47 -19.73 -2.19
CA TYR A 187 5.85 -20.21 -3.41
C TYR A 187 5.61 -21.72 -3.34
N CYS A 188 4.38 -22.15 -3.55
CA CYS A 188 4.01 -23.56 -3.63
C CYS A 188 3.54 -23.87 -5.06
N ALA A 189 4.30 -24.71 -5.78
CA ALA A 189 3.95 -25.13 -7.14
C ALA A 189 2.76 -26.10 -7.18
N ASP A 190 2.46 -26.75 -6.05
CA ASP A 190 1.42 -27.78 -5.93
C ASP A 190 0.09 -27.24 -5.39
N TRP A 191 -0.18 -25.96 -5.58
CA TRP A 191 -1.50 -25.41 -5.27
C TRP A 191 -2.52 -26.11 -6.16
N PRO A 192 -3.55 -26.76 -5.58
CA PRO A 192 -4.59 -27.40 -6.39
C PRO A 192 -5.21 -26.33 -7.29
N GLU A 193 -5.33 -26.66 -8.57
CA GLU A 193 -6.12 -25.86 -9.49
C GLU A 193 -7.55 -25.75 -8.91
N ALA A 194 -7.99 -24.51 -8.66
CA ALA A 194 -9.28 -24.20 -8.07
C ALA A 194 -10.41 -24.39 -9.10
#